data_bb35c4b6353e620314e23c0c7c0b2f5c
#
_entry.id   bb35c4b6353e620314e23c0c7c0b2f5c
#
_cell.length_a   1.000
_cell.length_b   1.000
_cell.length_c   1.000
_cell.angle_alpha   90.00
_cell.angle_beta   90.00
_cell.angle_gamma   90.00
#
_symmetry.space_group_name_H-M   'P 1'
#
loop_
_entity.id
_entity.type
_entity.pdbx_description
1 polymer ?
#
loop_
_entity_poly.entity_id
_entity_poly.type
_entity_poly.pdbx_seq_one_letter_code
_entity_poly.pdbx_strand_id
1 'polypeptide(L)'
;MARILITSGPTRQYLDPVRYLTNASSGRMGAALASAVVEAGHEAVVVSGPVEVEYPAEAEVSPVITTEEMLEACLGLFPTCDGLIGVAAPCDYRPVRIENHKIRKTGQPLAVHLIETPDVLATLGGAKRHQWVVGFCLETEDQRIRALQKLERKSCDLIVLNGPAVMHAVDTEAEVLDASGTVLAALSGSKRDVAKAIFRVIQQRLIR
;
A
#
# COMPACT_ATOMS: atom_id res chain seq x y z
N MET A 1 9.04 20.61 -7.23
CA MET A 1 9.35 19.17 -7.32
C MET A 1 9.10 18.61 -5.93
N ALA A 2 8.34 17.53 -5.80
CA ALA A 2 8.00 16.90 -4.52
C ALA A 2 8.68 15.53 -4.42
N ARG A 3 9.04 15.10 -3.20
CA ARG A 3 9.56 13.78 -2.87
C ARG A 3 8.45 12.93 -2.26
N ILE A 4 8.10 11.81 -2.89
CA ILE A 4 6.88 11.06 -2.59
C ILE A 4 7.22 9.64 -2.18
N LEU A 5 6.86 9.27 -0.95
CA LEU A 5 6.99 7.92 -0.43
C LEU A 5 5.84 7.06 -0.96
N ILE A 6 6.14 5.87 -1.45
CA ILE A 6 5.16 4.90 -1.96
C ILE A 6 5.41 3.57 -1.27
N THR A 7 4.43 3.04 -0.53
CA THR A 7 4.49 1.65 -0.10
C THR A 7 3.91 0.75 -1.18
N SER A 8 4.55 -0.38 -1.49
CA SER A 8 4.13 -1.24 -2.60
C SER A 8 4.26 -2.72 -2.27
N GLY A 9 3.48 -3.55 -2.95
CA GLY A 9 3.52 -5.01 -2.83
C GLY A 9 2.92 -5.55 -1.53
N PRO A 10 2.94 -6.87 -1.35
CA PRO A 10 2.58 -7.53 -0.11
C PRO A 10 3.77 -7.57 0.85
N THR A 11 3.52 -7.89 2.12
CA THR A 11 4.55 -8.34 3.05
C THR A 11 4.41 -9.84 3.32
N ARG A 12 5.44 -10.46 3.89
CA ARG A 12 5.45 -11.88 4.26
C ARG A 12 5.66 -12.02 5.77
N GLN A 13 4.83 -12.84 6.41
CA GLN A 13 4.96 -13.16 7.82
C GLN A 13 5.25 -14.65 7.96
N TYR A 14 6.49 -14.99 8.29
CA TYR A 14 6.97 -16.37 8.29
C TYR A 14 6.36 -17.20 9.44
N LEU A 15 5.91 -18.41 9.11
CA LEU A 15 5.52 -19.44 10.06
C LEU A 15 6.72 -20.30 10.45
N ASP A 16 7.55 -20.59 9.47
CA ASP A 16 8.79 -21.36 9.56
C ASP A 16 9.74 -20.91 8.44
N PRO A 17 10.98 -21.40 8.30
CA PRO A 17 11.92 -20.97 7.27
C PRO A 17 11.44 -21.13 5.81
N VAL A 18 10.33 -21.84 5.58
CA VAL A 18 9.85 -22.20 4.23
C VAL A 18 8.47 -21.66 3.92
N ARG A 19 7.64 -21.36 4.95
CA ARG A 19 6.23 -20.97 4.78
C ARG A 19 5.93 -19.63 5.42
N TYR A 20 5.09 -18.85 4.77
CA TYR A 20 4.69 -17.54 5.24
C TYR A 20 3.22 -17.24 4.91
N LEU A 21 2.63 -16.36 5.68
CA LEU A 21 1.38 -15.67 5.36
C LEU A 21 1.69 -14.45 4.50
N THR A 22 0.84 -14.17 3.55
CA THR A 22 0.96 -13.00 2.68
C THR A 22 -0.39 -12.65 2.05
N ASN A 23 -0.54 -11.42 1.59
CA ASN A 23 -1.68 -10.98 0.82
C ASN A 23 -1.43 -11.18 -0.69
N ALA A 24 -2.49 -11.43 -1.46
CA ALA A 24 -2.41 -11.65 -2.91
C ALA A 24 -2.24 -10.33 -3.67
N SER A 25 -1.15 -9.60 -3.40
CA SER A 25 -0.79 -8.37 -4.11
C SER A 25 0.40 -8.60 -5.03
N SER A 26 0.32 -8.08 -6.25
CA SER A 26 1.40 -8.18 -7.24
C SER A 26 2.33 -6.97 -7.28
N GLY A 27 2.03 -5.88 -6.54
CA GLY A 27 2.78 -4.62 -6.59
C GLY A 27 2.59 -3.78 -7.86
N ARG A 28 1.82 -4.24 -8.84
CA ARG A 28 1.65 -3.55 -10.14
C ARG A 28 1.11 -2.13 -10.03
N MET A 29 0.20 -1.86 -9.11
CA MET A 29 -0.33 -0.50 -8.92
C MET A 29 0.74 0.42 -8.31
N GLY A 30 1.53 -0.07 -7.37
CA GLY A 30 2.65 0.68 -6.78
C GLY A 30 3.71 1.03 -7.82
N ALA A 31 4.08 0.08 -8.69
CA ALA A 31 5.01 0.34 -9.80
C ALA A 31 4.45 1.35 -10.81
N ALA A 32 3.15 1.25 -11.15
CA ALA A 32 2.50 2.19 -12.04
C ALA A 32 2.42 3.62 -11.44
N LEU A 33 2.18 3.74 -10.14
CA LEU A 33 2.19 5.03 -9.43
C LEU A 33 3.60 5.61 -9.35
N ALA A 34 4.63 4.80 -9.08
CA ALA A 34 6.02 5.25 -9.10
C ALA A 34 6.40 5.80 -10.48
N SER A 35 5.98 5.11 -11.56
CA SER A 35 6.18 5.61 -12.93
C SER A 35 5.43 6.92 -13.18
N ALA A 36 4.19 7.06 -12.71
CA ALA A 36 3.41 8.28 -12.88
C ALA A 36 4.03 9.47 -12.13
N VAL A 37 4.60 9.24 -10.95
CA VAL A 37 5.32 10.24 -10.14
C VAL A 37 6.57 10.73 -10.88
N VAL A 38 7.40 9.81 -11.38
CA VAL A 38 8.64 10.13 -12.13
C VAL A 38 8.32 10.83 -13.43
N GLU A 39 7.37 10.33 -14.22
CA GLU A 39 6.92 10.95 -15.50
C GLU A 39 6.39 12.39 -15.29
N ALA A 40 5.86 12.70 -14.11
CA ALA A 40 5.39 14.05 -13.77
C ALA A 40 6.50 14.97 -13.21
N GLY A 41 7.76 14.53 -13.17
CA GLY A 41 8.91 15.30 -12.72
C GLY A 41 9.08 15.39 -11.21
N HIS A 42 8.57 14.41 -10.46
CA HIS A 42 8.71 14.29 -9.01
C HIS A 42 9.66 13.12 -8.63
N GLU A 43 10.13 13.10 -7.40
CA GLU A 43 10.96 12.01 -6.86
C GLU A 43 10.08 10.90 -6.28
N ALA A 44 10.29 9.66 -6.72
CA ALA A 44 9.62 8.48 -6.17
C ALA A 44 10.56 7.71 -5.25
N VAL A 45 10.14 7.54 -3.99
CA VAL A 45 10.80 6.69 -2.99
C VAL A 45 9.87 5.53 -2.68
N VAL A 46 10.28 4.31 -3.01
CA VAL A 46 9.42 3.12 -2.91
C VAL A 46 9.93 2.20 -1.82
N VAL A 47 9.08 1.89 -0.83
CA VAL A 47 9.31 0.78 0.11
C VAL A 47 8.48 -0.40 -0.38
N SER A 48 9.17 -1.44 -0.88
CA SER A 48 8.54 -2.56 -1.57
C SER A 48 8.68 -3.87 -0.83
N GLY A 49 7.54 -4.49 -0.54
CA GLY A 49 7.52 -5.91 -0.22
C GLY A 49 7.91 -6.78 -1.43
N PRO A 50 8.00 -8.12 -1.26
CA PRO A 50 8.49 -9.03 -2.30
C PRO A 50 7.54 -9.11 -3.49
N VAL A 51 7.97 -8.59 -4.63
CA VAL A 51 7.25 -8.55 -5.91
C VAL A 51 8.21 -8.84 -7.08
N GLU A 52 7.64 -9.19 -8.24
CA GLU A 52 8.39 -9.42 -9.48
C GLU A 52 8.29 -8.23 -10.46
N VAL A 53 7.57 -7.16 -10.06
CA VAL A 53 7.43 -5.97 -10.92
C VAL A 53 8.71 -5.13 -10.90
N GLU A 54 9.00 -4.49 -12.03
CA GLU A 54 10.07 -3.52 -12.12
C GLU A 54 9.54 -2.12 -11.80
N TYR A 55 10.33 -1.35 -11.07
CA TYR A 55 10.11 0.06 -10.81
C TYR A 55 10.92 0.91 -11.80
N PRO A 56 10.52 2.18 -12.07
CA PRO A 56 11.32 3.05 -12.91
C PRO A 56 12.75 3.20 -12.34
N ALA A 57 13.73 3.29 -13.23
CA ALA A 57 15.15 3.33 -12.85
C ALA A 57 15.51 4.57 -12.00
N GLU A 58 14.72 5.63 -12.12
CA GLU A 58 14.87 6.88 -11.37
C GLU A 58 14.27 6.80 -9.96
N ALA A 59 13.52 5.75 -9.64
CA ALA A 59 12.94 5.59 -8.30
C ALA A 59 13.98 5.03 -7.32
N GLU A 60 14.03 5.61 -6.13
CA GLU A 60 14.76 5.02 -5.00
C GLU A 60 13.93 3.87 -4.43
N VAL A 61 14.45 2.63 -4.47
CA VAL A 61 13.70 1.45 -4.02
C VAL A 61 14.37 0.80 -2.83
N SER A 62 13.62 0.67 -1.72
CA SER A 62 14.02 -0.03 -0.49
C SER A 62 13.23 -1.33 -0.38
N PRO A 63 13.84 -2.50 -0.62
CA PRO A 63 13.17 -3.78 -0.46
C PRO A 63 13.02 -4.15 1.01
N VAL A 64 11.85 -4.70 1.36
CA VAL A 64 11.53 -5.20 2.69
C VAL A 64 10.78 -6.53 2.57
N ILE A 65 10.70 -7.29 3.67
CA ILE A 65 10.01 -8.59 3.68
C ILE A 65 8.77 -8.52 4.57
N THR A 66 8.91 -8.05 5.79
CA THR A 66 7.85 -8.08 6.81
C THR A 66 7.11 -6.73 6.91
N THR A 67 5.96 -6.73 7.58
CA THR A 67 5.21 -5.51 7.86
C THR A 67 5.98 -4.59 8.79
N GLU A 68 6.70 -5.17 9.75
CA GLU A 68 7.55 -4.44 10.68
C GLU A 68 8.73 -3.74 9.98
N GLU A 69 9.41 -4.45 9.06
CA GLU A 69 10.47 -3.85 8.23
C GLU A 69 9.92 -2.75 7.33
N MET A 70 8.72 -2.93 6.77
CA MET A 70 8.06 -1.89 5.97
C MET A 70 7.79 -0.64 6.81
N LEU A 71 7.28 -0.81 8.02
CA LEU A 71 7.04 0.31 8.93
C LEU A 71 8.34 1.03 9.30
N GLU A 72 9.37 0.29 9.68
CA GLU A 72 10.68 0.84 10.06
C GLU A 72 11.30 1.65 8.92
N ALA A 73 11.35 1.09 7.72
CA ALA A 73 11.86 1.78 6.53
C ALA A 73 11.05 3.06 6.23
N CYS A 74 9.72 2.97 6.31
CA CYS A 74 8.86 4.13 6.08
C CYS A 74 9.05 5.21 7.14
N LEU A 75 9.19 4.88 8.42
CA LEU A 75 9.43 5.85 9.49
C LEU A 75 10.75 6.59 9.30
N GLY A 76 11.78 5.92 8.77
CA GLY A 76 13.07 6.55 8.44
C GLY A 76 13.00 7.52 7.27
N LEU A 77 12.17 7.22 6.25
CA LEU A 77 12.10 7.99 5.01
C LEU A 77 11.02 9.10 5.03
N PHE A 78 9.89 8.86 5.67
CA PHE A 78 8.73 9.75 5.66
C PHE A 78 9.00 11.19 6.11
N PRO A 79 9.85 11.47 7.12
CA PRO A 79 10.18 12.84 7.52
C PRO A 79 10.81 13.70 6.41
N THR A 80 11.46 13.06 5.42
CA THR A 80 12.13 13.73 4.28
C THR A 80 11.25 13.80 3.03
N CYS A 81 10.02 13.30 3.09
CA CYS A 81 9.08 13.27 1.98
C CYS A 81 8.00 14.34 2.16
N ASP A 82 7.43 14.80 1.05
CA ASP A 82 6.30 15.74 1.02
C ASP A 82 4.96 15.03 1.17
N GLY A 83 4.91 13.73 0.85
CA GLY A 83 3.70 12.93 0.96
C GLY A 83 3.91 11.44 0.87
N LEU A 84 2.83 10.70 1.16
CA LEU A 84 2.77 9.25 1.14
C LEU A 84 1.62 8.74 0.28
N ILE A 85 1.90 7.76 -0.56
CA ILE A 85 0.90 6.94 -1.25
C ILE A 85 0.97 5.52 -0.67
N GLY A 86 0.02 5.18 0.18
CA GLY A 86 -0.07 3.88 0.85
C GLY A 86 -0.83 2.87 0.00
N VAL A 87 -0.16 2.20 -0.94
CA VAL A 87 -0.77 1.23 -1.87
C VAL A 87 -0.32 -0.22 -1.63
N ALA A 88 0.58 -0.45 -0.67
CA ALA A 88 0.94 -1.80 -0.25
C ALA A 88 -0.25 -2.55 0.35
N ALA A 89 -0.17 -3.87 0.33
CA ALA A 89 -1.06 -4.79 1.03
C ALA A 89 -0.28 -5.54 2.12
N PRO A 90 0.10 -4.86 3.22
CA PRO A 90 0.81 -5.50 4.33
C PRO A 90 -0.05 -6.62 4.93
N CYS A 91 0.60 -7.67 5.41
CA CYS A 91 -0.08 -8.75 6.11
C CYS A 91 -0.53 -8.25 7.49
N ASP A 92 -1.84 -8.33 7.78
CA ASP A 92 -2.43 -7.77 9.00
C ASP A 92 -2.14 -8.61 10.25
N TYR A 93 -1.72 -9.88 10.05
CA TYR A 93 -1.46 -10.81 11.12
C TYR A 93 -0.12 -11.52 10.94
N ARG A 94 0.54 -11.81 12.05
CA ARG A 94 1.74 -12.65 12.10
C ARG A 94 1.60 -13.73 13.18
N PRO A 95 2.33 -14.86 13.07
CA PRO A 95 2.34 -15.84 14.13
C PRO A 95 2.96 -15.28 15.41
N VAL A 96 2.42 -15.68 16.55
CA VAL A 96 2.98 -15.34 17.87
C VAL A 96 4.43 -15.86 17.98
N ARG A 97 4.70 -17.00 17.36
CA ARG A 97 6.01 -17.65 17.34
C ARG A 97 6.33 -18.14 15.94
N ILE A 98 7.55 -17.86 15.50
CA ILE A 98 8.13 -18.41 14.27
C ILE A 98 8.88 -19.68 14.65
N GLU A 99 8.58 -20.79 13.98
CA GLU A 99 9.31 -22.06 14.21
C GLU A 99 10.69 -22.03 13.55
N ASN A 100 11.72 -22.44 14.29
CA ASN A 100 13.10 -22.44 13.79
C ASN A 100 13.35 -23.49 12.70
N HIS A 101 12.50 -24.51 12.63
CA HIS A 101 12.59 -25.60 11.67
C HIS A 101 11.29 -25.78 10.92
N LYS A 102 11.38 -26.31 9.69
CA LYS A 102 10.20 -26.63 8.88
C LYS A 102 9.22 -27.50 9.66
N ILE A 103 8.00 -27.02 9.84
CA ILE A 103 6.90 -27.73 10.50
C ILE A 103 6.64 -29.05 9.77
N ARG A 104 6.71 -30.16 10.47
CA ARG A 104 6.45 -31.50 9.90
C ARG A 104 4.97 -31.80 9.88
N LYS A 105 4.52 -32.51 8.83
CA LYS A 105 3.16 -33.05 8.78
C LYS A 105 3.03 -34.19 9.80
N THR A 106 1.97 -34.15 10.60
CA THR A 106 1.65 -35.17 11.61
C THR A 106 0.40 -35.97 11.31
N GLY A 107 -0.31 -35.62 10.21
CA GLY A 107 -1.64 -36.14 9.90
C GLY A 107 -2.77 -35.48 10.70
N GLN A 108 -2.44 -34.55 11.61
CA GLN A 108 -3.40 -33.80 12.42
C GLN A 108 -3.51 -32.36 11.93
N PRO A 109 -4.62 -31.67 12.23
CA PRO A 109 -4.75 -30.22 11.98
C PRO A 109 -3.64 -29.44 12.68
N LEU A 110 -3.14 -28.38 12.01
CA LEU A 110 -2.18 -27.43 12.57
C LEU A 110 -2.93 -26.18 13.03
N ALA A 111 -2.89 -25.88 14.32
CA ALA A 111 -3.36 -24.63 14.88
C ALA A 111 -2.20 -23.62 14.94
N VAL A 112 -2.42 -22.42 14.43
CA VAL A 112 -1.45 -21.30 14.48
C VAL A 112 -2.11 -20.14 15.21
N HIS A 113 -1.48 -19.69 16.30
CA HIS A 113 -1.92 -18.48 16.98
C HIS A 113 -1.33 -17.25 16.30
N LEU A 114 -2.19 -16.31 15.95
CA LEU A 114 -1.82 -15.08 15.25
C LEU A 114 -2.07 -13.86 16.13
N ILE A 115 -1.22 -12.85 15.96
CA ILE A 115 -1.40 -11.50 16.53
C ILE A 115 -1.35 -10.48 15.41
N GLU A 116 -1.96 -9.32 15.64
CA GLU A 116 -1.94 -8.21 14.68
C GLU A 116 -0.53 -7.67 14.47
N THR A 117 -0.25 -7.27 13.24
CA THR A 117 0.95 -6.52 12.88
C THR A 117 0.69 -5.02 13.03
N PRO A 118 1.72 -4.18 13.07
CA PRO A 118 1.54 -2.73 13.06
C PRO A 118 0.78 -2.24 11.81
N ASP A 119 -0.14 -1.30 11.99
CA ASP A 119 -0.79 -0.64 10.86
C ASP A 119 0.13 0.46 10.30
N VAL A 120 0.84 0.15 9.22
CA VAL A 120 1.83 1.04 8.60
C VAL A 120 1.21 2.38 8.21
N LEU A 121 0.05 2.36 7.52
CA LEU A 121 -0.59 3.58 7.04
C LEU A 121 -1.14 4.43 8.18
N ALA A 122 -1.76 3.81 9.19
CA ALA A 122 -2.26 4.53 10.36
C ALA A 122 -1.14 5.15 11.19
N THR A 123 -0.03 4.43 11.35
CA THR A 123 1.14 4.94 12.09
C THR A 123 1.75 6.16 11.39
N LEU A 124 1.94 6.09 10.07
CA LEU A 124 2.49 7.21 9.30
C LEU A 124 1.52 8.39 9.23
N GLY A 125 0.21 8.12 9.04
CA GLY A 125 -0.81 9.15 9.03
C GLY A 125 -0.90 9.91 10.37
N GLY A 126 -0.78 9.18 11.49
CA GLY A 126 -0.73 9.78 12.83
C GLY A 126 0.56 10.56 13.12
N ALA A 127 1.65 10.22 12.43
CA ALA A 127 2.95 10.88 12.57
C ALA A 127 3.16 12.06 11.60
N LYS A 128 2.25 12.28 10.64
CA LYS A 128 2.40 13.34 9.63
C LYS A 128 2.46 14.74 10.28
N ARG A 129 3.25 15.62 9.70
CA ARG A 129 3.39 17.03 10.10
C ARG A 129 2.95 17.95 8.96
N HIS A 130 3.75 18.01 7.90
CA HIS A 130 3.46 18.75 6.66
C HIS A 130 3.06 17.83 5.51
N GLN A 131 3.29 16.52 5.69
CA GLN A 131 3.05 15.54 4.64
C GLN A 131 1.56 15.32 4.41
N TRP A 132 1.21 15.09 3.16
CA TRP A 132 -0.09 14.54 2.81
C TRP A 132 -0.04 13.02 2.74
N VAL A 133 -1.18 12.37 2.94
CA VAL A 133 -1.32 10.90 2.95
C VAL A 133 -2.48 10.47 2.08
N VAL A 134 -2.21 9.58 1.13
CA VAL A 134 -3.22 8.94 0.29
C VAL A 134 -3.25 7.45 0.60
N GLY A 135 -4.42 6.96 1.03
CA GLY A 135 -4.63 5.55 1.30
C GLY A 135 -5.30 4.83 0.13
N PHE A 136 -5.10 3.52 0.05
CA PHE A 136 -5.83 2.63 -0.87
C PHE A 136 -6.75 1.71 -0.06
N CYS A 137 -7.91 1.43 -0.63
CA CYS A 137 -8.94 0.62 -0.02
C CYS A 137 -9.50 -0.36 -1.06
N LEU A 138 -9.59 -1.62 -0.68
CA LEU A 138 -10.29 -2.67 -1.42
C LEU A 138 -11.37 -3.22 -0.49
N GLU A 139 -12.63 -2.91 -0.77
CA GLU A 139 -13.77 -3.37 0.03
C GLU A 139 -14.76 -4.10 -0.85
N THR A 140 -15.38 -5.13 -0.31
CA THR A 140 -16.40 -5.94 -1.01
C THR A 140 -17.83 -5.53 -0.64
N GLU A 141 -18.01 -4.87 0.52
CA GLU A 141 -19.30 -4.44 1.05
C GLU A 141 -19.20 -3.01 1.58
N ASP A 142 -20.28 -2.23 1.48
CA ASP A 142 -20.37 -0.85 2.01
C ASP A 142 -19.16 0.02 1.64
N GLN A 143 -18.68 -0.14 0.44
CA GLN A 143 -17.35 0.30 -0.03
C GLN A 143 -17.01 1.74 0.33
N ARG A 144 -17.91 2.71 0.05
CA ARG A 144 -17.65 4.13 0.33
C ARG A 144 -17.66 4.43 1.83
N ILE A 145 -18.57 3.82 2.59
CA ILE A 145 -18.64 4.02 4.05
C ILE A 145 -17.35 3.53 4.70
N ARG A 146 -16.91 2.31 4.36
CA ARG A 146 -15.67 1.73 4.88
C ARG A 146 -14.42 2.51 4.43
N ALA A 147 -14.42 3.00 3.18
CA ALA A 147 -13.34 3.84 2.69
C ALA A 147 -13.22 5.14 3.51
N LEU A 148 -14.33 5.82 3.82
CA LEU A 148 -14.32 7.03 4.63
C LEU A 148 -13.90 6.75 6.08
N GLN A 149 -14.39 5.68 6.69
CA GLN A 149 -13.93 5.25 8.02
C GLN A 149 -12.42 4.98 8.04
N LYS A 150 -11.89 4.34 6.97
CA LYS A 150 -10.46 4.10 6.82
C LYS A 150 -9.68 5.40 6.65
N LEU A 151 -10.18 6.33 5.82
CA LEU A 151 -9.59 7.65 5.62
C LEU A 151 -9.43 8.39 6.95
N GLU A 152 -10.50 8.47 7.73
CA GLU A 152 -10.49 9.12 9.04
C GLU A 152 -9.56 8.42 10.03
N ARG A 153 -9.73 7.10 10.23
CA ARG A 153 -8.93 6.31 11.17
C ARG A 153 -7.43 6.35 10.88
N LYS A 154 -7.06 6.46 9.61
CA LYS A 154 -5.65 6.48 9.17
C LYS A 154 -5.15 7.89 8.85
N SER A 155 -5.91 8.92 9.17
CA SER A 155 -5.58 10.32 8.93
C SER A 155 -5.13 10.60 7.50
N CYS A 156 -5.80 9.97 6.51
CA CYS A 156 -5.54 10.22 5.11
C CYS A 156 -6.19 11.52 4.64
N ASP A 157 -5.59 12.17 3.64
CA ASP A 157 -6.15 13.37 2.99
C ASP A 157 -7.03 12.97 1.80
N LEU A 158 -6.66 11.88 1.11
CA LEU A 158 -7.45 11.25 0.07
C LEU A 158 -7.46 9.73 0.27
N ILE A 159 -8.51 9.08 -0.25
CA ILE A 159 -8.56 7.63 -0.33
C ILE A 159 -8.93 7.17 -1.73
N VAL A 160 -8.23 6.16 -2.23
CA VAL A 160 -8.52 5.49 -3.49
C VAL A 160 -9.26 4.21 -3.18
N LEU A 161 -10.50 4.15 -3.61
CA LEU A 161 -11.35 2.97 -3.48
C LEU A 161 -11.30 2.15 -4.76
N ASN A 162 -10.82 0.92 -4.67
CA ASN A 162 -10.82 -0.04 -5.78
C ASN A 162 -12.04 -0.95 -5.71
N GLY A 163 -12.64 -1.21 -6.86
CA GLY A 163 -13.70 -2.21 -6.98
C GLY A 163 -13.18 -3.65 -6.78
N PRO A 164 -14.06 -4.61 -6.37
CA PRO A 164 -13.66 -5.99 -6.06
C PRO A 164 -13.11 -6.79 -7.26
N ALA A 165 -13.41 -6.40 -8.49
CA ALA A 165 -12.94 -7.06 -9.71
C ALA A 165 -11.44 -6.92 -10.01
N VAL A 166 -10.69 -6.14 -9.20
CA VAL A 166 -9.35 -5.61 -9.55
C VAL A 166 -8.20 -6.59 -9.30
N MET A 167 -8.36 -7.64 -8.48
CA MET A 167 -7.22 -8.42 -7.97
C MET A 167 -6.41 -9.15 -9.06
N HIS A 168 -7.02 -9.50 -10.20
CA HIS A 168 -6.33 -10.18 -11.32
C HIS A 168 -6.70 -9.63 -12.71
N ALA A 169 -7.53 -8.57 -12.79
CA ALA A 169 -7.96 -8.01 -14.06
C ALA A 169 -6.85 -7.18 -14.74
N VAL A 170 -6.90 -7.15 -16.07
CA VAL A 170 -6.06 -6.26 -16.91
C VAL A 170 -6.51 -4.82 -16.70
N ASP A 171 -7.82 -4.60 -16.62
CA ASP A 171 -8.42 -3.30 -16.34
C ASP A 171 -8.77 -3.17 -14.87
N THR A 172 -8.73 -1.96 -14.37
CA THR A 172 -9.05 -1.62 -13.00
C THR A 172 -10.03 -0.46 -12.95
N GLU A 173 -10.91 -0.50 -11.95
CA GLU A 173 -11.81 0.60 -11.63
C GLU A 173 -11.43 1.18 -10.27
N ALA A 174 -11.41 2.51 -10.17
CA ALA A 174 -11.08 3.18 -8.93
C ALA A 174 -11.87 4.49 -8.79
N GLU A 175 -12.24 4.83 -7.57
CA GLU A 175 -12.75 6.16 -7.21
C GLU A 175 -11.76 6.84 -6.27
N VAL A 176 -11.51 8.14 -6.48
CA VAL A 176 -10.72 8.95 -5.55
C VAL A 176 -11.69 9.81 -4.76
N LEU A 177 -11.68 9.67 -3.43
CA LEU A 177 -12.55 10.43 -2.53
C LEU A 177 -11.71 11.33 -1.62
N ASP A 178 -12.28 12.49 -1.28
CA ASP A 178 -11.74 13.36 -0.24
C ASP A 178 -12.38 13.06 1.14
N ALA A 179 -11.95 13.79 2.16
CA ALA A 179 -12.43 13.64 3.52
C ALA A 179 -13.93 13.98 3.72
N SER A 180 -14.54 14.71 2.79
CA SER A 180 -15.99 14.99 2.80
C SER A 180 -16.82 13.87 2.19
N GLY A 181 -16.15 12.86 1.57
CA GLY A 181 -16.81 11.81 0.79
C GLY A 181 -17.13 12.20 -0.64
N THR A 182 -16.65 13.37 -1.09
CA THR A 182 -16.82 13.79 -2.48
C THR A 182 -15.95 12.94 -3.39
N VAL A 183 -16.54 12.36 -4.43
CA VAL A 183 -15.82 11.65 -5.48
C VAL A 183 -15.15 12.68 -6.39
N LEU A 184 -13.84 12.78 -6.30
CA LEU A 184 -13.02 13.69 -7.11
C LEU A 184 -12.77 13.15 -8.52
N ALA A 185 -12.69 11.83 -8.66
CA ALA A 185 -12.57 11.14 -9.93
C ALA A 185 -13.13 9.70 -9.84
N ALA A 186 -13.80 9.28 -10.92
CA ALA A 186 -14.14 7.88 -11.17
C ALA A 186 -13.35 7.42 -12.41
N LEU A 187 -12.55 6.38 -12.26
CA LEU A 187 -11.51 5.98 -13.19
C LEU A 187 -11.70 4.53 -13.60
N SER A 188 -11.45 4.22 -14.87
CA SER A 188 -11.40 2.85 -15.38
C SER A 188 -10.38 2.75 -16.51
N GLY A 189 -9.80 1.56 -16.70
CA GLY A 189 -8.84 1.28 -17.75
C GLY A 189 -7.60 0.52 -17.25
N SER A 190 -6.51 0.58 -18.02
CA SER A 190 -5.28 -0.08 -17.62
C SER A 190 -4.73 0.46 -16.29
N LYS A 191 -4.03 -0.38 -15.52
CA LYS A 191 -3.41 0.05 -14.26
C LYS A 191 -2.50 1.28 -14.45
N ARG A 192 -1.83 1.40 -15.60
CA ARG A 192 -0.97 2.54 -15.93
C ARG A 192 -1.79 3.82 -16.10
N ASP A 193 -2.89 3.77 -16.85
CA ASP A 193 -3.73 4.95 -17.10
C ASP A 193 -4.43 5.40 -15.83
N VAL A 194 -4.96 4.44 -15.06
CA VAL A 194 -5.60 4.71 -13.76
C VAL A 194 -4.59 5.30 -12.77
N ALA A 195 -3.37 4.77 -12.68
CA ALA A 195 -2.31 5.32 -11.82
C ALA A 195 -1.95 6.77 -12.21
N LYS A 196 -1.81 7.07 -13.50
CA LYS A 196 -1.58 8.44 -13.99
C LYS A 196 -2.74 9.38 -13.64
N ALA A 197 -3.97 8.92 -13.77
CA ALA A 197 -5.15 9.71 -13.44
C ALA A 197 -5.25 9.95 -11.92
N ILE A 198 -5.01 8.93 -11.09
CA ILE A 198 -4.93 9.07 -9.62
C ILE A 198 -3.85 10.09 -9.27
N PHE A 199 -2.64 9.95 -9.83
CA PHE A 199 -1.54 10.86 -9.51
C PHE A 199 -1.84 12.30 -9.94
N ARG A 200 -2.53 12.51 -11.05
CA ARG A 200 -2.99 13.85 -11.49
C ARG A 200 -3.94 14.48 -10.46
N VAL A 201 -4.86 13.72 -9.87
CA VAL A 201 -5.74 14.21 -8.79
C VAL A 201 -4.90 14.58 -7.56
N ILE A 202 -3.96 13.73 -7.16
CA ILE A 202 -3.04 13.99 -6.03
C ILE A 202 -2.27 15.29 -6.29
N GLN A 203 -1.69 15.45 -7.48
CA GLN A 203 -0.93 16.64 -7.85
C GLN A 203 -1.77 17.92 -7.77
N GLN A 204 -2.99 17.88 -8.27
CA GLN A 204 -3.88 19.04 -8.27
C GLN A 204 -4.37 19.43 -6.87
N ARG A 205 -4.53 18.47 -5.97
CA ARG A 205 -5.15 18.68 -4.67
C ARG A 205 -4.15 18.86 -3.53
N LEU A 206 -2.99 18.19 -3.60
CA LEU A 206 -2.08 18.04 -2.46
C LEU A 206 -0.67 18.59 -2.72
N ILE A 207 -0.22 18.70 -3.98
CA ILE A 207 1.10 19.23 -4.31
C ILE A 207 0.98 20.70 -4.68
N ARG A 208 1.68 21.55 -3.93
CA ARG A 208 1.72 23.01 -4.13
C ARG A 208 3.03 23.46 -4.74
#